data_ac54ca118d9c3a4bbfbb8be45403274e
#
_entry.id   ac54ca118d9c3a4bbfbb8be45403274e
#
_cell.length_a   1.000
_cell.length_b   1.000
_cell.length_c   1.000
_cell.angle_alpha   90.00
_cell.angle_beta   90.00
_cell.angle_gamma   90.00
#
_symmetry.space_group_name_H-M   'P 1'
#
loop_
_entity.id
_entity.type
_entity.pdbx_description
1 polymer ?
#
loop_
_entity_poly.entity_id
_entity_poly.type
_entity_poly.pdbx_seq_one_letter_code
_entity_poly.pdbx_strand_id
1 'polypeptide(L)'
;GCGGYEMNPSSSLGRVFSIHDFKSGLNIRSCVEEYQVIILRGMSFTTYDQIMLTQQLGVVEEAWEDRHPNSKYLQLLDSRQQKKIRIKSTSKYWHLDRSFMPIPTRFTVLYAKQIGEGARGTQFLSSRTVLQSLSKPLLESIRKLKAEHSFSFRFPEIMRAKGVSEQHISCLL
;
A
#
# COMPACT_ATOMS: atom_id res chain seq x y z
N GLY A 1 -11.22 -19.28 13.33
CA GLY A 1 -11.49 -17.95 13.80
C GLY A 1 -10.77 -16.95 12.91
N CYS A 2 -11.52 -16.16 12.13
CA CYS A 2 -10.96 -15.07 11.33
C CYS A 2 -10.39 -14.04 12.31
N GLY A 3 -9.08 -13.79 12.27
CA GLY A 3 -8.45 -12.74 13.03
C GLY A 3 -9.14 -11.41 12.73
N GLY A 4 -9.94 -10.93 13.67
CA GLY A 4 -10.64 -9.67 13.54
C GLY A 4 -9.64 -8.52 13.55
N TYR A 5 -9.71 -7.68 12.56
CA TYR A 5 -9.10 -6.35 12.63
C TYR A 5 -9.98 -5.52 13.58
N GLU A 6 -9.55 -5.38 14.82
CA GLU A 6 -10.11 -4.39 15.71
C GLU A 6 -9.57 -3.02 15.30
N MET A 7 -10.44 -2.24 14.72
CA MET A 7 -10.18 -0.81 14.57
C MET A 7 -10.44 -0.16 15.91
N ASN A 8 -9.46 0.60 16.41
CA ASN A 8 -9.68 1.39 17.61
C ASN A 8 -10.83 2.38 17.34
N PRO A 9 -11.97 2.27 18.02
CA PRO A 9 -13.14 3.09 17.74
C PRO A 9 -12.91 4.60 18.01
N SER A 10 -11.81 4.96 18.67
CA SER A 10 -11.43 6.35 18.91
C SER A 10 -10.60 6.98 17.80
N SER A 11 -10.16 6.22 16.77
CA SER A 11 -9.38 6.76 15.67
C SER A 11 -10.30 7.15 14.50
N SER A 12 -10.19 8.39 14.04
CA SER A 12 -10.81 8.84 12.79
C SER A 12 -10.20 8.18 11.53
N LEU A 13 -9.19 7.34 11.71
CA LEU A 13 -8.48 6.63 10.64
C LEU A 13 -9.15 5.30 10.35
N GLY A 14 -9.68 5.20 9.13
CA GLY A 14 -10.20 3.97 8.58
C GLY A 14 -11.68 3.69 8.86
N ARG A 15 -12.35 3.02 7.93
CA ARG A 15 -13.73 2.56 8.06
C ARG A 15 -13.93 1.23 7.36
N VAL A 16 -14.75 0.37 8.00
CA VAL A 16 -15.16 -0.91 7.42
C VAL A 16 -16.54 -0.75 6.80
N PHE A 17 -16.68 -1.22 5.58
CA PHE A 17 -17.95 -1.29 4.85
C PHE A 17 -18.24 -2.74 4.46
N SER A 18 -19.49 -3.10 4.48
CA SER A 18 -19.98 -4.42 4.05
C SER A 18 -20.23 -4.46 2.54
N ILE A 19 -20.44 -5.66 2.01
CA ILE A 19 -20.93 -5.85 0.65
C ILE A 19 -22.29 -5.17 0.42
N HIS A 20 -23.12 -5.08 1.47
CA HIS A 20 -24.41 -4.42 1.39
C HIS A 20 -24.24 -2.92 1.16
N ASP A 21 -23.37 -2.26 1.92
CA ASP A 21 -23.06 -0.84 1.74
C ASP A 21 -22.54 -0.58 0.33
N PHE A 22 -21.64 -1.43 -0.17
CA PHE A 22 -21.09 -1.34 -1.50
C PHE A 22 -22.17 -1.44 -2.59
N LYS A 23 -23.05 -2.44 -2.49
CA LYS A 23 -24.18 -2.65 -3.42
C LYS A 23 -25.21 -1.53 -3.39
N SER A 24 -25.32 -0.84 -2.26
CA SER A 24 -26.22 0.32 -2.11
C SER A 24 -25.68 1.62 -2.73
N GLY A 25 -24.55 1.55 -3.46
CA GLY A 25 -24.00 2.69 -4.18
C GLY A 25 -22.99 3.52 -3.41
N LEU A 26 -22.19 2.86 -2.56
CA LEU A 26 -21.11 3.52 -1.81
C LEU A 26 -20.17 4.27 -2.76
N ASN A 27 -19.98 5.55 -2.54
CA ASN A 27 -18.97 6.33 -3.26
C ASN A 27 -17.59 6.06 -2.66
N ILE A 28 -16.85 5.13 -3.26
CA ILE A 28 -15.55 4.67 -2.77
C ILE A 28 -14.55 5.83 -2.66
N ARG A 29 -14.54 6.73 -3.64
CA ARG A 29 -13.61 7.85 -3.64
C ARG A 29 -13.86 8.80 -2.47
N SER A 30 -15.11 9.21 -2.28
CA SER A 30 -15.47 10.08 -1.15
C SER A 30 -15.14 9.42 0.19
N CYS A 31 -15.42 8.12 0.32
CA CYS A 31 -15.13 7.39 1.55
C CYS A 31 -13.62 7.31 1.85
N VAL A 32 -12.78 7.04 0.85
CA VAL A 32 -11.33 6.98 1.11
C VAL A 32 -10.73 8.36 1.34
N GLU A 33 -11.28 9.41 0.76
CA GLU A 33 -10.86 10.80 1.02
C GLU A 33 -11.23 11.24 2.44
N GLU A 34 -12.37 10.77 2.97
CA GLU A 34 -12.83 11.06 4.34
C GLU A 34 -12.07 10.22 5.38
N TYR A 35 -12.08 8.89 5.23
CA TYR A 35 -11.56 7.97 6.23
C TYR A 35 -10.10 7.57 6.02
N GLN A 36 -9.46 7.97 4.91
CA GLN A 36 -8.08 7.70 4.51
C GLN A 36 -7.80 6.22 4.24
N VAL A 37 -8.42 5.31 4.97
CA VAL A 37 -8.38 3.86 4.78
C VAL A 37 -9.79 3.33 4.81
N ILE A 38 -10.18 2.52 3.82
CA ILE A 38 -11.43 1.79 3.84
C ILE A 38 -11.20 0.29 3.67
N ILE A 39 -12.01 -0.50 4.34
CA ILE A 39 -11.98 -1.96 4.24
C ILE A 39 -13.35 -2.41 3.75
N LEU A 40 -13.37 -3.05 2.59
CA LEU A 40 -14.58 -3.64 2.04
C LEU A 40 -14.64 -5.12 2.42
N ARG A 41 -15.65 -5.52 3.20
CA ARG A 41 -15.81 -6.90 3.66
C ARG A 41 -16.84 -7.67 2.83
N GLY A 42 -16.57 -8.98 2.67
CA GLY A 42 -17.48 -9.88 1.96
C GLY A 42 -17.44 -9.75 0.44
N MET A 43 -16.43 -9.07 -0.11
CA MET A 43 -16.26 -8.95 -1.56
C MET A 43 -15.70 -10.23 -2.15
N SER A 44 -16.23 -10.62 -3.30
CA SER A 44 -15.66 -11.66 -4.16
C SER A 44 -15.38 -11.06 -5.53
N PHE A 45 -14.18 -10.54 -5.69
CA PHE A 45 -13.77 -9.84 -6.91
C PHE A 45 -13.01 -10.75 -7.86
N THR A 46 -13.38 -10.66 -9.14
CA THR A 46 -12.50 -11.08 -10.23
C THR A 46 -11.41 -10.04 -10.44
N THR A 47 -10.43 -10.38 -11.27
CA THR A 47 -9.40 -9.43 -11.73
C THR A 47 -10.02 -8.18 -12.36
N TYR A 48 -11.08 -8.37 -13.14
CA TYR A 48 -11.81 -7.28 -13.79
C TYR A 48 -12.51 -6.38 -12.76
N ASP A 49 -13.21 -6.96 -11.80
CA ASP A 49 -13.92 -6.19 -10.76
C ASP A 49 -12.96 -5.33 -9.94
N GLN A 50 -11.78 -5.86 -9.62
CA GLN A 50 -10.75 -5.10 -8.89
C GLN A 50 -10.27 -3.90 -9.70
N ILE A 51 -10.05 -4.06 -11.00
CA ILE A 51 -9.64 -2.96 -11.89
C ILE A 51 -10.77 -1.91 -11.98
N MET A 52 -12.01 -2.34 -12.19
CA MET A 52 -13.16 -1.46 -12.27
C MET A 52 -13.38 -0.65 -10.98
N LEU A 53 -13.20 -1.29 -9.82
CA LEU A 53 -13.21 -0.59 -8.54
C LEU A 53 -12.10 0.47 -8.48
N THR A 54 -10.89 0.10 -8.88
CA THR A 54 -9.73 1.01 -8.82
C THR A 54 -9.90 2.21 -9.74
N GLN A 55 -10.55 2.03 -10.90
CA GLN A 55 -10.85 3.12 -11.82
C GLN A 55 -11.76 4.20 -11.23
N GLN A 56 -12.58 3.88 -10.22
CA GLN A 56 -13.37 4.87 -9.50
C GLN A 56 -12.49 5.85 -8.69
N LEU A 57 -11.27 5.46 -8.36
CA LEU A 57 -10.30 6.28 -7.64
C LEU A 57 -9.46 7.15 -8.59
N GLY A 58 -9.30 6.75 -9.84
CA GLY A 58 -8.53 7.48 -10.84
C GLY A 58 -7.97 6.58 -11.93
N VAL A 59 -6.98 7.09 -12.66
CA VAL A 59 -6.27 6.33 -13.69
C VAL A 59 -5.46 5.22 -13.03
N VAL A 60 -5.67 3.99 -13.50
CA VAL A 60 -4.95 2.82 -12.97
C VAL A 60 -3.55 2.75 -13.58
N GLU A 61 -2.55 2.69 -12.72
CA GLU A 61 -1.15 2.54 -13.12
C GLU A 61 -0.84 1.10 -13.53
N GLU A 62 0.10 0.92 -14.46
CA GLU A 62 0.62 -0.40 -14.77
C GLU A 62 1.54 -0.89 -13.64
N ALA A 63 1.41 -2.16 -13.29
CA ALA A 63 2.34 -2.83 -12.39
C ALA A 63 3.70 -2.96 -13.09
N TRP A 64 4.76 -2.55 -12.44
CA TRP A 64 6.12 -2.57 -12.98
C TRP A 64 6.90 -3.84 -12.60
N GLU A 65 6.50 -4.52 -11.52
CA GLU A 65 7.05 -5.80 -11.08
C GLU A 65 5.94 -6.77 -10.67
N ASP A 66 6.25 -8.04 -10.57
CA ASP A 66 5.35 -9.13 -10.12
C ASP A 66 3.94 -9.05 -10.76
N ARG A 67 3.91 -8.75 -12.06
CA ARG A 67 2.65 -8.60 -12.80
C ARG A 67 1.79 -9.85 -12.71
N HIS A 68 0.50 -9.64 -12.50
CA HIS A 68 -0.47 -10.71 -12.57
C HIS A 68 -0.52 -11.30 -14.00
N PRO A 69 -0.55 -12.65 -14.20
CA PRO A 69 -0.52 -13.26 -15.52
C PRO A 69 -1.57 -12.74 -16.50
N ASN A 70 -2.74 -12.39 -15.99
CA ASN A 70 -3.88 -11.96 -16.78
C ASN A 70 -4.10 -10.44 -16.78
N SER A 71 -3.19 -9.64 -16.25
CA SER A 71 -3.37 -8.19 -16.23
C SER A 71 -2.07 -7.43 -15.97
N LYS A 72 -1.80 -6.46 -16.81
CA LYS A 72 -0.68 -5.54 -16.62
C LYS A 72 -0.92 -4.50 -15.50
N TYR A 73 -2.15 -4.36 -15.03
CA TYR A 73 -2.53 -3.37 -14.02
C TYR A 73 -2.52 -3.93 -12.60
N LEU A 74 -2.30 -5.22 -12.44
CA LEU A 74 -2.30 -5.87 -11.13
C LEU A 74 -0.93 -6.46 -10.81
N GLN A 75 -0.51 -6.26 -9.57
CA GLN A 75 0.64 -6.92 -8.98
C GLN A 75 0.16 -8.13 -8.18
N LEU A 76 0.81 -9.26 -8.33
CA LEU A 76 0.53 -10.47 -7.56
C LEU A 76 1.49 -10.58 -6.39
N LEU A 77 0.99 -10.40 -5.18
CA LEU A 77 1.75 -10.59 -3.97
C LEU A 77 1.53 -12.02 -3.44
N ASP A 78 2.43 -12.94 -3.79
CA ASP A 78 2.38 -14.33 -3.34
C ASP A 78 3.54 -14.65 -2.39
N SER A 79 3.23 -14.79 -1.10
CA SER A 79 4.24 -15.09 -0.07
C SER A 79 4.93 -16.45 -0.26
N ARG A 80 4.35 -17.37 -1.02
CA ARG A 80 4.94 -18.69 -1.34
C ARG A 80 6.10 -18.56 -2.32
N GLN A 81 6.03 -17.59 -3.25
CA GLN A 81 7.11 -17.30 -4.20
C GLN A 81 8.25 -16.53 -3.54
N GLN A 82 7.95 -15.72 -2.54
CA GLN A 82 8.95 -14.94 -1.78
C GLN A 82 9.87 -15.81 -0.91
N LYS A 83 9.53 -17.09 -0.66
CA LYS A 83 10.39 -18.00 0.11
C LYS A 83 11.74 -18.31 -0.55
N LYS A 84 11.86 -18.16 -1.87
CA LYS A 84 13.14 -18.37 -2.59
C LYS A 84 14.13 -17.22 -2.38
N ILE A 85 13.66 -16.06 -2.01
CA ILE A 85 14.49 -14.89 -1.77
C ILE A 85 14.11 -14.38 -0.38
N ARG A 86 14.92 -14.69 0.62
CA ARG A 86 14.78 -14.16 1.99
C ARG A 86 15.05 -12.65 2.04
N ILE A 87 14.31 -11.88 1.29
CA ILE A 87 14.26 -10.46 1.56
C ILE A 87 13.41 -10.33 2.81
N LYS A 88 14.09 -10.02 3.91
CA LYS A 88 13.41 -9.51 5.08
C LYS A 88 12.52 -8.39 4.56
N SER A 89 11.23 -8.62 4.61
CA SER A 89 10.16 -7.80 4.03
C SER A 89 10.53 -6.31 3.95
N THR A 90 10.49 -5.77 2.75
CA THR A 90 10.72 -4.33 2.49
C THR A 90 9.68 -3.45 3.21
N SER A 91 8.55 -4.05 3.62
CA SER A 91 7.45 -3.39 4.33
C SER A 91 7.64 -3.28 5.85
N LYS A 92 8.87 -3.32 6.36
CA LYS A 92 9.16 -3.14 7.80
C LYS A 92 9.13 -1.69 8.27
N TYR A 93 9.17 -0.76 7.36
CA TYR A 93 9.24 0.67 7.66
C TYR A 93 7.97 1.37 7.17
N TRP A 94 7.60 2.41 7.87
CA TRP A 94 6.55 3.32 7.41
C TRP A 94 6.95 3.92 6.06
N HIS A 95 6.10 3.81 5.07
CA HIS A 95 6.37 4.28 3.71
C HIS A 95 5.07 4.67 3.00
N LEU A 96 5.21 5.45 1.96
CA LEU A 96 4.19 5.67 0.94
C LEU A 96 4.64 4.94 -0.32
N ASP A 97 3.72 4.27 -0.98
CA ASP A 97 4.01 3.58 -2.23
C ASP A 97 4.48 4.56 -3.30
N ARG A 98 5.60 4.24 -3.95
CA ARG A 98 6.20 5.03 -5.04
C ARG A 98 6.43 6.51 -4.71
N SER A 99 6.71 6.83 -3.46
CA SER A 99 6.96 8.20 -2.99
C SER A 99 8.16 8.88 -3.68
N PHE A 100 9.03 8.10 -4.34
CA PHE A 100 10.18 8.57 -5.12
C PHE A 100 9.82 9.02 -6.55
N MET A 101 8.59 8.77 -7.00
CA MET A 101 8.15 9.20 -8.33
C MET A 101 7.78 10.68 -8.33
N PRO A 102 7.97 11.40 -9.47
CA PRO A 102 7.53 12.79 -9.62
C PRO A 102 6.04 12.97 -9.31
N ILE A 103 5.23 11.96 -9.64
CA ILE A 103 3.82 11.86 -9.26
C ILE A 103 3.67 10.57 -8.45
N PRO A 104 3.66 10.65 -7.11
CA PRO A 104 3.48 9.49 -6.25
C PRO A 104 2.11 8.83 -6.44
N THR A 105 2.03 7.54 -6.14
CA THR A 105 0.75 6.81 -6.12
C THR A 105 -0.18 7.44 -5.09
N ARG A 106 -1.37 7.84 -5.53
CA ARG A 106 -2.36 8.50 -4.67
C ARG A 106 -3.17 7.51 -3.86
N PHE A 107 -3.52 6.37 -4.47
CA PHE A 107 -4.33 5.32 -3.85
C PHE A 107 -3.72 3.96 -4.13
N THR A 108 -3.69 3.10 -3.13
CA THR A 108 -3.30 1.69 -3.26
C THR A 108 -4.49 0.81 -2.90
N VAL A 109 -4.84 -0.12 -3.78
CA VAL A 109 -5.92 -1.09 -3.56
C VAL A 109 -5.33 -2.48 -3.38
N LEU A 110 -5.59 -3.10 -2.23
CA LEU A 110 -5.16 -4.46 -1.93
C LEU A 110 -6.38 -5.37 -1.86
N TYR A 111 -6.34 -6.50 -2.56
CA TYR A 111 -7.35 -7.54 -2.49
C TYR A 111 -6.77 -8.84 -1.96
N ALA A 112 -7.21 -9.26 -0.78
CA ALA A 112 -6.77 -10.50 -0.14
C ALA A 112 -7.52 -11.69 -0.75
N LYS A 113 -6.88 -12.41 -1.67
CA LYS A 113 -7.42 -13.62 -2.30
C LYS A 113 -7.31 -14.84 -1.39
N GLN A 114 -6.18 -14.98 -0.74
CA GLN A 114 -5.89 -16.09 0.17
C GLN A 114 -5.04 -15.56 1.32
N ILE A 115 -5.47 -15.82 2.52
CA ILE A 115 -4.76 -15.44 3.74
C ILE A 115 -4.28 -16.72 4.40
N GLY A 116 -2.96 -16.85 4.59
CA GLY A 116 -2.36 -17.98 5.28
C GLY A 116 -2.59 -17.92 6.79
N GLU A 117 -2.50 -19.07 7.44
CA GLU A 117 -2.49 -19.14 8.90
C GLU A 117 -1.33 -18.33 9.47
N GLY A 118 -1.57 -17.54 10.51
CA GLY A 118 -0.57 -16.66 11.12
C GLY A 118 -0.18 -15.45 10.26
N ALA A 119 -0.93 -15.13 9.20
CA ALA A 119 -0.69 -13.93 8.41
C ALA A 119 -0.79 -12.67 9.27
N ARG A 120 0.21 -11.79 9.10
CA ARG A 120 0.23 -10.49 9.78
C ARG A 120 -0.67 -9.51 9.05
N GLY A 121 -1.34 -8.65 9.82
CA GLY A 121 -2.11 -7.55 9.27
C GLY A 121 -1.25 -6.42 8.69
N THR A 122 -1.89 -5.51 7.97
CA THR A 122 -1.28 -4.26 7.51
C THR A 122 -1.58 -3.17 8.53
N GLN A 123 -0.56 -2.43 8.91
CA GLN A 123 -0.69 -1.27 9.79
C GLN A 123 -0.72 0.00 8.95
N PHE A 124 -1.56 0.93 9.35
CA PHE A 124 -1.69 2.24 8.71
C PHE A 124 -1.43 3.36 9.71
N LEU A 125 -0.78 4.41 9.24
CA LEU A 125 -0.51 5.62 10.00
C LEU A 125 -0.90 6.84 9.17
N SER A 126 -1.69 7.74 9.75
CA SER A 126 -2.03 9.00 9.12
C SER A 126 -0.98 10.07 9.45
N SER A 127 -0.26 10.54 8.45
CA SER A 127 0.66 11.68 8.61
C SER A 127 -0.07 12.96 9.03
N ARG A 128 -1.35 13.11 8.64
CA ARG A 128 -2.21 14.21 9.08
C ARG A 128 -2.42 14.18 10.60
N THR A 129 -2.77 13.01 11.14
CA THR A 129 -2.96 12.83 12.59
C THR A 129 -1.65 13.00 13.35
N VAL A 130 -0.55 12.45 12.82
CA VAL A 130 0.78 12.64 13.41
C VAL A 130 1.13 14.13 13.48
N LEU A 131 0.95 14.86 12.38
CA LEU A 131 1.25 16.29 12.33
C LEU A 131 0.47 17.09 13.38
N GLN A 132 -0.80 16.75 13.62
CA GLN A 132 -1.65 17.37 14.63
C GLN A 132 -1.20 17.06 16.07
N SER A 133 -0.53 15.94 16.30
CA SER A 133 -0.06 15.50 17.60
C SER A 133 1.35 16.02 17.96
N LEU A 134 2.06 16.64 17.02
CA LEU A 134 3.39 17.18 17.27
C LEU A 134 3.36 18.40 18.17
N SER A 135 4.36 18.52 19.06
CA SER A 135 4.56 19.73 19.83
C SER A 135 4.90 20.92 18.91
N LYS A 136 4.48 22.13 19.31
CA LYS A 136 4.76 23.34 18.52
C LYS A 136 6.26 23.51 18.19
N PRO A 137 7.22 23.34 19.14
CA PRO A 137 8.65 23.48 18.84
C PRO A 137 9.11 22.48 17.79
N LEU A 138 8.65 21.21 17.85
CA LEU A 138 9.00 20.19 16.88
C LEU A 138 8.42 20.52 15.50
N LEU A 139 7.15 20.92 15.45
CA LEU A 139 6.50 21.32 14.21
C LEU A 139 7.25 22.47 13.52
N GLU A 140 7.66 23.47 14.29
CA GLU A 140 8.45 24.61 13.80
C GLU A 140 9.81 24.18 13.24
N SER A 141 10.48 23.25 13.91
CA SER A 141 11.78 22.75 13.48
C SER A 141 11.70 21.98 12.17
N ILE A 142 10.66 21.16 11.98
CA ILE A 142 10.52 20.33 10.77
C ILE A 142 9.92 21.05 9.56
N ARG A 143 9.20 22.17 9.76
CA ARG A 143 8.58 22.93 8.66
C ARG A 143 9.55 23.39 7.59
N LYS A 144 10.81 23.61 7.95
CA LYS A 144 11.86 24.08 7.03
C LYS A 144 12.62 22.93 6.37
N LEU A 145 12.38 21.69 6.81
CA LEU A 145 13.05 20.52 6.27
C LEU A 145 12.37 20.06 4.98
N LYS A 146 13.15 19.47 4.10
CA LYS A 146 12.70 18.75 2.93
C LYS A 146 13.10 17.29 3.08
N ALA A 147 12.20 16.37 2.78
CA ALA A 147 12.52 14.96 2.68
C ALA A 147 12.78 14.62 1.21
N GLU A 148 13.93 14.06 0.93
CA GLU A 148 14.23 13.49 -0.37
C GLU A 148 13.84 12.02 -0.38
N HIS A 149 12.97 11.64 -1.31
CA HIS A 149 12.57 10.26 -1.53
C HIS A 149 13.32 9.73 -2.75
N SER A 150 14.29 8.87 -2.53
CA SER A 150 15.13 8.32 -3.59
C SER A 150 14.96 6.81 -3.70
N PHE A 151 14.62 6.33 -4.90
CA PHE A 151 14.62 4.91 -5.21
C PHE A 151 16.02 4.32 -5.12
N SER A 152 17.01 5.04 -5.61
CA SER A 152 18.41 4.58 -5.65
C SER A 152 19.05 4.46 -4.27
N PHE A 153 18.53 5.12 -3.24
CA PHE A 153 19.12 5.10 -1.90
C PHE A 153 19.18 3.70 -1.28
N ARG A 154 18.12 2.90 -1.41
CA ARG A 154 18.08 1.52 -0.89
C ARG A 154 17.98 0.45 -1.97
N PHE A 155 17.73 0.83 -3.19
CA PHE A 155 17.56 -0.08 -4.29
C PHE A 155 18.77 -1.01 -4.50
N PRO A 156 20.03 -0.52 -4.48
CA PRO A 156 21.20 -1.38 -4.61
C PRO A 156 21.27 -2.46 -3.53
N GLU A 157 21.00 -2.10 -2.28
CA GLU A 157 20.99 -3.05 -1.16
C GLU A 157 19.93 -4.16 -1.34
N ILE A 158 18.73 -3.76 -1.78
CA ILE A 158 17.64 -4.69 -2.06
C ILE A 158 18.01 -5.62 -3.23
N MET A 159 18.61 -5.10 -4.29
CA MET A 159 19.01 -5.89 -5.45
C MET A 159 20.15 -6.84 -5.14
N ARG A 160 21.14 -6.43 -4.34
CA ARG A 160 22.19 -7.34 -3.83
C ARG A 160 21.59 -8.47 -3.02
N ALA A 161 20.64 -8.16 -2.14
CA ALA A 161 19.93 -9.16 -1.37
C ALA A 161 19.10 -10.12 -2.23
N LYS A 162 18.70 -9.69 -3.43
CA LYS A 162 18.06 -10.51 -4.47
C LYS A 162 19.06 -11.31 -5.33
N GLY A 163 20.35 -11.17 -5.09
CA GLY A 163 21.40 -11.84 -5.87
C GLY A 163 21.65 -11.21 -7.26
N VAL A 164 21.21 -9.99 -7.48
CA VAL A 164 21.47 -9.26 -8.72
C VAL A 164 22.92 -8.78 -8.73
N SER A 165 23.60 -8.93 -9.87
CA SER A 165 25.01 -8.52 -10.01
C SER A 165 25.17 -7.00 -9.93
N GLU A 166 26.33 -6.54 -9.44
CA GLU A 166 26.68 -5.11 -9.37
C GLU A 166 26.60 -4.43 -10.73
N GLN A 167 27.04 -5.12 -11.78
CA GLN A 167 26.95 -4.61 -13.15
C GLN A 167 25.50 -4.32 -13.57
N HIS A 168 24.58 -5.22 -13.22
CA HIS A 168 23.15 -5.04 -13.52
C HIS A 168 22.54 -3.92 -12.67
N ILE A 169 22.91 -3.84 -11.39
CA ILE A 169 22.48 -2.77 -10.50
C ILE A 169 22.90 -1.40 -11.04
N SER A 170 24.14 -1.27 -11.47
CA SER A 170 24.68 -0.02 -12.04
C SER A 170 23.96 0.41 -13.32
N CYS A 171 23.42 -0.53 -14.10
CA CYS A 171 22.64 -0.20 -15.30
C CYS A 171 21.21 0.29 -14.97
N LEU A 172 20.73 0.08 -13.74
CA LEU A 172 19.37 0.44 -13.30
C LEU A 172 19.31 1.75 -12.51
N LEU A 173 20.45 2.30 -12.13
CA LEU A 173 20.61 3.56 -11.41
C LEU A 173 20.92 4.72 -12.35
#